data_9093c65f965d3d900e18130ebca81e88
#
_entry.id   9093c65f965d3d900e18130ebca81e88
#
_cell.length_a   1.000
_cell.length_b   1.000
_cell.length_c   1.000
_cell.angle_alpha   90.00
_cell.angle_beta   90.00
_cell.angle_gamma   90.00
#
_symmetry.space_group_name_H-M   'P 1'
#
loop_
_entity.id
_entity.type
_entity.pdbx_description
1 polymer ?
#
loop_
_entity_poly.entity_id
_entity_poly.type
_entity_poly.pdbx_seq_one_letter_code
_entity_poly.pdbx_strand_id
1 'polypeptide(L)'
;MSIYLDNQAAKPVDVRVMAEMTLYFNEKFANPASLHCDGDIATDILEKSREQVANFINAPNSSDILFTSGATESNNLGVIGAARRLKKKGNHIIISEIEHISILNIGKYLEREGFRVSRVGVDRFGKIRLDKLERLITDETILISISTASNEVGTLQPTAEISKIAQEKGVLFHTDAVASESVIPIDVQEVPIDLITLSSNDIYGPRGVGALYLKKGVRVNPIIIGGGQERGMRSGSENVPGIVGFAKAAEITKKEMPQESEKLKILRDKLIKNVLDTIPKSHLNGHQEDRLPHNAHFRFDYIEGESLILTLKEHNIAAATGSACSSKTLEPSHTLIAMGLLHEEAHGSLLVSLGRTTRETDIDRLLEVLPDQVKRLRKLSPLTPSDLLKKYEEVK
;
A
#
# COMPACT_ATOMS: atom_id res chain seq x y z
N MET A 1 -13.15 -22.51 9.93
CA MET A 1 -12.92 -21.35 9.03
C MET A 1 -11.44 -21.03 9.04
N SER A 2 -10.89 -20.57 7.93
CA SER A 2 -9.50 -20.13 7.87
C SER A 2 -9.33 -18.79 8.60
N ILE A 3 -8.26 -18.64 9.35
CA ILE A 3 -7.83 -17.37 9.95
C ILE A 3 -7.06 -16.61 8.87
N TYR A 4 -7.58 -15.45 8.45
CA TYR A 4 -6.99 -14.65 7.37
C TYR A 4 -6.25 -13.43 7.93
N LEU A 5 -4.93 -13.48 7.84
CA LEU A 5 -3.99 -12.46 8.35
C LEU A 5 -3.07 -11.92 7.23
N ASP A 6 -3.59 -11.91 6.00
CA ASP A 6 -2.91 -11.41 4.80
C ASP A 6 -3.71 -10.27 4.13
N ASN A 7 -4.25 -9.36 4.96
CA ASN A 7 -5.10 -8.27 4.48
C ASN A 7 -4.34 -7.20 3.67
N GLN A 8 -3.01 -7.23 3.69
CA GLN A 8 -2.20 -6.37 2.82
C GLN A 8 -2.24 -6.85 1.35
N ALA A 9 -2.32 -8.15 1.12
CA ALA A 9 -2.40 -8.71 -0.24
C ALA A 9 -3.81 -8.60 -0.83
N ALA A 10 -4.85 -8.77 0.00
CA ALA A 10 -6.23 -8.68 -0.44
C ALA A 10 -7.19 -8.47 0.73
N LYS A 11 -8.22 -7.67 0.51
CA LYS A 11 -9.36 -7.51 1.41
C LYS A 11 -10.65 -7.99 0.74
N PRO A 12 -11.60 -8.57 1.48
CA PRO A 12 -12.91 -8.90 0.91
C PRO A 12 -13.70 -7.62 0.62
N VAL A 13 -14.54 -7.66 -0.39
CA VAL A 13 -15.47 -6.54 -0.63
C VAL A 13 -16.52 -6.51 0.49
N ASP A 14 -16.76 -5.32 1.05
CA ASP A 14 -17.80 -5.13 2.08
C ASP A 14 -19.19 -5.46 1.49
N VAL A 15 -20.00 -6.16 2.24
CA VAL A 15 -21.34 -6.57 1.78
C VAL A 15 -22.24 -5.37 1.43
N ARG A 16 -22.07 -4.25 2.13
CA ARG A 16 -22.76 -2.99 1.86
C ARG A 16 -22.33 -2.37 0.53
N VAL A 17 -21.06 -2.54 0.19
CA VAL A 17 -20.50 -2.12 -1.11
C VAL A 17 -21.05 -2.98 -2.23
N MET A 18 -21.08 -4.31 -2.05
CA MET A 18 -21.64 -5.23 -3.04
C MET A 18 -23.12 -4.94 -3.32
N ALA A 19 -23.90 -4.69 -2.26
CA ALA A 19 -25.32 -4.35 -2.38
C ALA A 19 -25.53 -3.06 -3.21
N GLU A 20 -24.71 -2.02 -2.98
CA GLU A 20 -24.76 -0.77 -3.75
C GLU A 20 -24.41 -0.98 -5.22
N MET A 21 -23.42 -1.81 -5.54
CA MET A 21 -22.98 -2.07 -6.91
C MET A 21 -24.00 -2.81 -7.77
N THR A 22 -24.83 -3.67 -7.16
CA THR A 22 -25.66 -4.65 -7.87
C THR A 22 -26.56 -4.01 -8.92
N LEU A 23 -27.15 -2.85 -8.63
CA LEU A 23 -28.05 -2.13 -9.53
C LEU A 23 -27.39 -1.67 -10.84
N TYR A 24 -26.08 -1.46 -10.83
CA TYR A 24 -25.35 -0.88 -11.96
C TYR A 24 -24.82 -1.92 -12.94
N PHE A 25 -25.08 -3.20 -12.70
CA PHE A 25 -24.75 -4.27 -13.65
C PHE A 25 -25.84 -4.54 -14.67
N ASN A 26 -27.12 -4.34 -14.33
CA ASN A 26 -28.26 -4.76 -15.15
C ASN A 26 -29.44 -3.80 -15.17
N GLU A 27 -29.59 -2.89 -14.20
CA GLU A 27 -30.72 -1.95 -14.17
C GLU A 27 -30.28 -0.54 -14.60
N LYS A 28 -29.16 -0.02 -14.05
CA LYS A 28 -28.61 1.31 -14.33
C LYS A 28 -27.26 1.20 -15.04
N PHE A 29 -27.24 0.48 -16.16
CA PHE A 29 -26.03 0.05 -16.86
C PHE A 29 -25.59 0.97 -18.00
N ALA A 30 -26.27 2.11 -18.20
CA ALA A 30 -26.02 2.97 -19.34
C ALA A 30 -24.61 3.57 -19.34
N ASN A 31 -24.16 3.93 -20.57
CA ASN A 31 -22.89 4.60 -20.75
C ASN A 31 -23.06 6.11 -20.43
N PRO A 32 -22.23 6.68 -19.55
CA PRO A 32 -22.28 8.12 -19.22
C PRO A 32 -22.12 9.05 -20.42
N ALA A 33 -21.47 8.61 -21.51
CA ALA A 33 -21.31 9.40 -22.72
C ALA A 33 -22.56 9.41 -23.65
N SER A 34 -23.63 8.68 -23.32
CA SER A 34 -24.85 8.62 -24.13
C SER A 34 -25.73 9.84 -23.94
N LEU A 35 -26.35 10.34 -25.04
CA LEU A 35 -27.19 11.56 -25.05
C LEU A 35 -28.69 11.28 -24.74
N HIS A 36 -29.02 10.23 -24.05
CA HIS A 36 -30.39 9.87 -23.63
C HIS A 36 -30.50 9.85 -22.10
N CYS A 37 -31.71 9.83 -21.58
CA CYS A 37 -32.00 9.93 -20.13
C CYS A 37 -31.19 8.97 -19.26
N ASP A 38 -30.97 7.73 -19.71
CA ASP A 38 -30.21 6.74 -18.95
C ASP A 38 -28.71 7.12 -18.91
N GLY A 39 -28.20 7.78 -19.97
CA GLY A 39 -26.84 8.32 -19.99
C GLY A 39 -26.67 9.47 -19.01
N ASP A 40 -27.67 10.36 -18.91
CA ASP A 40 -27.66 11.46 -17.92
C ASP A 40 -27.64 10.90 -16.51
N ILE A 41 -28.47 9.89 -16.22
CA ILE A 41 -28.47 9.20 -14.92
C ILE A 41 -27.09 8.59 -14.61
N ALA A 42 -26.46 7.96 -15.61
CA ALA A 42 -25.13 7.35 -15.42
C ALA A 42 -24.05 8.42 -15.17
N THR A 43 -24.15 9.57 -15.83
CA THR A 43 -23.26 10.73 -15.59
C THR A 43 -23.43 11.28 -14.18
N ASP A 44 -24.64 11.48 -13.70
CA ASP A 44 -24.92 11.96 -12.35
C ASP A 44 -24.36 11.03 -11.29
N ILE A 45 -24.50 9.72 -11.51
CA ILE A 45 -23.96 8.69 -10.62
C ILE A 45 -22.43 8.71 -10.60
N LEU A 46 -21.80 8.84 -11.77
CA LEU A 46 -20.34 8.94 -11.88
C LEU A 46 -19.80 10.16 -11.12
N GLU A 47 -20.41 11.33 -11.32
CA GLU A 47 -19.99 12.57 -10.66
C GLU A 47 -20.25 12.53 -9.14
N LYS A 48 -21.37 12.01 -8.69
CA LYS A 48 -21.63 11.79 -7.26
C LYS A 48 -20.60 10.84 -6.63
N SER A 49 -20.24 9.79 -7.34
CA SER A 49 -19.19 8.85 -6.87
C SER A 49 -17.84 9.54 -6.79
N ARG A 50 -17.54 10.44 -7.73
CA ARG A 50 -16.31 11.25 -7.74
C ARG A 50 -16.26 12.19 -6.55
N GLU A 51 -17.37 12.83 -6.20
CA GLU A 51 -17.51 13.68 -5.01
C GLU A 51 -17.26 12.88 -3.72
N GLN A 52 -17.78 11.66 -3.63
CA GLN A 52 -17.56 10.81 -2.45
C GLN A 52 -16.08 10.43 -2.27
N VAL A 53 -15.38 10.09 -3.38
CA VAL A 53 -13.94 9.79 -3.33
C VAL A 53 -13.13 11.06 -3.04
N ALA A 54 -13.51 12.21 -3.59
CA ALA A 54 -12.89 13.50 -3.24
C ALA A 54 -13.04 13.80 -1.74
N ASN A 55 -14.25 13.63 -1.21
CA ASN A 55 -14.53 13.81 0.20
C ASN A 55 -13.72 12.87 1.10
N PHE A 56 -13.40 11.66 0.63
CA PHE A 56 -12.61 10.70 1.41
C PHE A 56 -11.24 11.25 1.80
N ILE A 57 -10.58 11.97 0.91
CA ILE A 57 -9.27 12.59 1.12
C ILE A 57 -9.35 14.12 1.38
N ASN A 58 -10.54 14.64 1.65
CA ASN A 58 -10.79 16.07 1.84
C ASN A 58 -10.34 16.95 0.65
N ALA A 59 -10.47 16.44 -0.58
CA ALA A 59 -10.13 17.21 -1.79
C ALA A 59 -11.15 18.33 -2.02
N PRO A 60 -10.70 19.56 -2.36
CA PRO A 60 -11.58 20.72 -2.49
C PRO A 60 -12.52 20.64 -3.70
N ASN A 61 -12.16 19.88 -4.75
CA ASN A 61 -12.97 19.72 -5.95
C ASN A 61 -13.05 18.24 -6.34
N SER A 62 -14.23 17.75 -6.69
CA SER A 62 -14.40 16.42 -7.25
C SER A 62 -13.60 16.22 -8.55
N SER A 63 -13.49 17.29 -9.36
CA SER A 63 -12.69 17.28 -10.58
C SER A 63 -11.19 17.00 -10.37
N ASP A 64 -10.68 17.03 -9.15
CA ASP A 64 -9.30 16.67 -8.85
C ASP A 64 -9.08 15.13 -8.79
N ILE A 65 -10.16 14.33 -8.87
CA ILE A 65 -10.13 12.87 -8.92
C ILE A 65 -10.22 12.37 -10.37
N LEU A 66 -9.35 11.42 -10.73
CA LEU A 66 -9.38 10.64 -11.96
C LEU A 66 -9.55 9.17 -11.63
N PHE A 67 -10.56 8.51 -12.20
CA PHE A 67 -10.75 7.08 -12.03
C PHE A 67 -9.81 6.28 -12.93
N THR A 68 -9.28 5.20 -12.39
CA THR A 68 -8.36 4.26 -13.04
C THR A 68 -8.80 2.83 -12.77
N SER A 69 -8.06 1.84 -13.28
CA SER A 69 -8.34 0.43 -13.00
C SER A 69 -7.72 -0.09 -11.69
N GLY A 70 -7.04 0.77 -10.92
CA GLY A 70 -6.41 0.40 -9.65
C GLY A 70 -5.11 1.17 -9.41
N ALA A 71 -4.47 0.91 -8.27
CA ALA A 71 -3.26 1.60 -7.83
C ALA A 71 -2.12 1.56 -8.86
N THR A 72 -1.87 0.41 -9.48
CA THR A 72 -0.80 0.29 -10.49
C THR A 72 -1.01 1.22 -11.67
N GLU A 73 -2.24 1.35 -12.19
CA GLU A 73 -2.54 2.31 -13.26
C GLU A 73 -2.40 3.75 -12.74
N SER A 74 -2.90 4.05 -11.53
CA SER A 74 -2.77 5.39 -10.92
C SER A 74 -1.30 5.79 -10.76
N ASN A 75 -0.44 4.90 -10.28
CA ASN A 75 1.00 5.10 -10.17
C ASN A 75 1.63 5.38 -11.55
N ASN A 76 1.28 4.58 -12.57
CA ASN A 76 1.79 4.79 -13.93
C ASN A 76 1.33 6.15 -14.49
N LEU A 77 0.04 6.47 -14.39
CA LEU A 77 -0.50 7.74 -14.87
C LEU A 77 0.10 8.93 -14.13
N GLY A 78 0.18 8.85 -12.81
CA GLY A 78 0.74 9.90 -11.96
C GLY A 78 2.22 10.14 -12.26
N VAL A 79 3.04 9.11 -12.18
CA VAL A 79 4.50 9.26 -12.28
C VAL A 79 4.97 9.39 -13.72
N ILE A 80 4.59 8.50 -14.63
CA ILE A 80 5.00 8.57 -16.05
C ILE A 80 4.36 9.79 -16.73
N GLY A 81 3.06 10.02 -16.47
CA GLY A 81 2.33 11.13 -17.05
C GLY A 81 2.88 12.49 -16.61
N ALA A 82 3.23 12.65 -15.32
CA ALA A 82 3.87 13.88 -14.82
C ALA A 82 5.29 14.04 -15.38
N ALA A 83 6.10 12.97 -15.37
CA ALA A 83 7.47 12.99 -15.91
C ALA A 83 7.48 13.46 -17.36
N ARG A 84 6.68 12.85 -18.22
CA ARG A 84 6.56 13.22 -19.64
C ARG A 84 6.05 14.65 -19.83
N ARG A 85 5.10 15.08 -18.99
CA ARG A 85 4.57 16.45 -19.04
C ARG A 85 5.60 17.50 -18.71
N LEU A 86 6.47 17.21 -17.76
CA LEU A 86 7.48 18.14 -17.24
C LEU A 86 8.85 17.99 -17.87
N LYS A 87 9.04 17.12 -18.87
CA LYS A 87 10.35 16.82 -19.48
C LYS A 87 11.09 18.06 -19.99
N LYS A 88 10.37 19.13 -20.32
CA LYS A 88 11.00 20.41 -20.74
C LYS A 88 11.54 21.23 -19.57
N LYS A 89 11.09 20.97 -18.34
CA LYS A 89 11.56 21.63 -17.11
C LYS A 89 12.78 20.93 -16.52
N GLY A 90 12.86 19.62 -16.70
CA GLY A 90 13.95 18.80 -16.18
C GLY A 90 13.70 17.32 -16.46
N ASN A 91 14.70 16.50 -16.14
CA ASN A 91 14.65 15.06 -16.40
C ASN A 91 14.99 14.21 -15.17
N HIS A 92 14.97 14.79 -13.97
CA HIS A 92 15.33 14.08 -12.76
C HIS A 92 14.10 13.78 -11.89
N ILE A 93 14.00 12.53 -11.42
CA ILE A 93 12.94 11.99 -10.59
C ILE A 93 13.57 11.32 -9.37
N ILE A 94 12.98 11.51 -8.20
CA ILE A 94 13.40 10.85 -6.96
C ILE A 94 12.29 9.91 -6.50
N ILE A 95 12.65 8.64 -6.24
CA ILE A 95 11.76 7.63 -5.65
C ILE A 95 12.42 7.06 -4.39
N SER A 96 11.64 6.43 -3.50
CA SER A 96 12.21 5.70 -2.37
C SER A 96 12.77 4.34 -2.80
N GLU A 97 13.79 3.83 -2.08
CA GLU A 97 14.31 2.47 -2.27
C GLU A 97 13.31 1.38 -1.84
N ILE A 98 12.35 1.72 -0.98
CA ILE A 98 11.35 0.78 -0.43
C ILE A 98 9.95 0.94 -1.01
N GLU A 99 9.84 1.55 -2.20
CA GLU A 99 8.56 1.70 -2.89
C GLU A 99 7.96 0.35 -3.29
N HIS A 100 6.64 0.35 -3.48
CA HIS A 100 5.97 -0.79 -4.12
C HIS A 100 6.60 -1.08 -5.48
N ILE A 101 6.64 -2.35 -5.87
CA ILE A 101 7.30 -2.79 -7.11
C ILE A 101 6.79 -2.08 -8.37
N SER A 102 5.53 -1.59 -8.38
CA SER A 102 5.00 -0.79 -9.49
C SER A 102 5.80 0.51 -9.68
N ILE A 103 6.13 1.23 -8.60
CA ILE A 103 6.93 2.47 -8.65
C ILE A 103 8.40 2.17 -9.01
N LEU A 104 9.00 1.13 -8.42
CA LEU A 104 10.38 0.74 -8.75
C LEU A 104 10.53 0.39 -10.24
N ASN A 105 9.57 -0.31 -10.81
CA ASN A 105 9.56 -0.65 -12.22
C ASN A 105 9.25 0.56 -13.12
N ILE A 106 8.42 1.50 -12.69
CA ILE A 106 8.25 2.80 -13.36
C ILE A 106 9.59 3.55 -13.41
N GLY A 107 10.35 3.56 -12.31
CA GLY A 107 11.68 4.15 -12.28
C GLY A 107 12.59 3.56 -13.35
N LYS A 108 12.72 2.21 -13.40
CA LYS A 108 13.50 1.51 -14.44
C LYS A 108 13.00 1.79 -15.86
N TYR A 109 11.69 1.95 -16.03
CA TYR A 109 11.10 2.29 -17.33
C TYR A 109 11.47 3.71 -17.76
N LEU A 110 11.39 4.69 -16.85
CA LEU A 110 11.72 6.08 -17.13
C LEU A 110 13.22 6.29 -17.40
N GLU A 111 14.10 5.51 -16.75
CA GLU A 111 15.54 5.49 -17.08
C GLU A 111 15.77 5.13 -18.56
N ARG A 112 15.02 4.17 -19.10
CA ARG A 112 15.08 3.80 -20.55
C ARG A 112 14.51 4.91 -21.45
N GLU A 113 13.62 5.77 -20.94
CA GLU A 113 13.13 6.96 -21.66
C GLU A 113 14.06 8.18 -21.54
N GLY A 114 15.22 8.02 -20.90
CA GLY A 114 16.25 9.07 -20.76
C GLY A 114 16.04 10.01 -19.57
N PHE A 115 15.23 9.61 -18.57
CA PHE A 115 15.16 10.30 -17.29
C PHE A 115 16.27 9.77 -16.35
N ARG A 116 16.76 10.65 -15.49
CA ARG A 116 17.61 10.27 -14.37
C ARG A 116 16.72 9.94 -13.18
N VAL A 117 16.83 8.75 -12.62
CA VAL A 117 16.06 8.33 -11.44
C VAL A 117 17.02 8.10 -10.27
N SER A 118 16.90 8.94 -9.24
CA SER A 118 17.61 8.75 -7.97
C SER A 118 16.73 8.03 -6.96
N ARG A 119 17.34 7.16 -6.17
CA ARG A 119 16.68 6.45 -5.09
C ARG A 119 17.13 7.01 -3.77
N VAL A 120 16.16 7.51 -2.97
CA VAL A 120 16.45 7.97 -1.61
C VAL A 120 16.41 6.79 -0.65
N GLY A 121 17.51 6.65 0.11
CA GLY A 121 17.64 5.58 1.10
C GLY A 121 16.84 5.85 2.38
N VAL A 122 16.62 4.76 3.11
CA VAL A 122 15.93 4.75 4.40
C VAL A 122 16.90 4.49 5.56
N ASP A 123 16.41 4.63 6.77
CA ASP A 123 17.09 4.18 7.98
C ASP A 123 16.78 2.69 8.27
N ARG A 124 17.33 2.17 9.36
CA ARG A 124 17.10 0.77 9.79
C ARG A 124 15.66 0.42 10.12
N PHE A 125 14.79 1.41 10.24
CA PHE A 125 13.36 1.25 10.49
C PHE A 125 12.51 1.42 9.23
N GLY A 126 13.14 1.66 8.07
CA GLY A 126 12.44 1.91 6.81
C GLY A 126 11.87 3.32 6.70
N LYS A 127 12.36 4.30 7.49
CA LYS A 127 11.94 5.71 7.41
C LYS A 127 12.87 6.47 6.47
N ILE A 128 12.31 7.32 5.61
CA ILE A 128 13.07 8.14 4.65
C ILE A 128 14.06 9.07 5.39
N ARG A 129 15.26 9.14 4.88
CA ARG A 129 16.30 10.07 5.30
C ARG A 129 16.08 11.44 4.64
N LEU A 130 15.40 12.36 5.33
CA LEU A 130 15.08 13.70 4.81
C LEU A 130 16.35 14.48 4.40
N ASP A 131 17.43 14.36 5.19
CA ASP A 131 18.73 14.95 4.85
C ASP A 131 19.30 14.45 3.52
N LYS A 132 19.08 13.18 3.19
CA LYS A 132 19.47 12.62 1.88
C LYS A 132 18.52 13.06 0.78
N LEU A 133 17.22 13.13 1.06
CA LEU A 133 16.23 13.60 0.09
C LEU A 133 16.58 15.01 -0.40
N GLU A 134 16.83 15.95 0.54
CA GLU A 134 17.18 17.33 0.21
C GLU A 134 18.44 17.42 -0.66
N ARG A 135 19.47 16.62 -0.37
CA ARG A 135 20.72 16.59 -1.15
C ARG A 135 20.57 16.02 -2.55
N LEU A 136 19.56 15.15 -2.79
CA LEU A 136 19.28 14.59 -4.11
C LEU A 136 18.56 15.59 -5.01
N ILE A 137 17.85 16.57 -4.46
CA ILE A 137 17.11 17.56 -5.26
C ILE A 137 18.08 18.49 -5.98
N THR A 138 17.87 18.65 -7.28
CA THR A 138 18.62 19.55 -8.16
C THR A 138 17.63 20.39 -8.98
N ASP A 139 18.13 21.38 -9.71
CA ASP A 139 17.32 22.22 -10.60
C ASP A 139 16.61 21.40 -11.71
N GLU A 140 17.14 20.22 -12.04
CA GLU A 140 16.54 19.28 -12.98
C GLU A 140 15.46 18.35 -12.35
N THR A 141 15.26 18.44 -11.02
CA THR A 141 14.29 17.56 -10.32
C THR A 141 12.88 18.06 -10.58
N ILE A 142 12.03 17.19 -11.12
CA ILE A 142 10.65 17.52 -11.49
C ILE A 142 9.59 16.79 -10.66
N LEU A 143 9.96 15.66 -10.04
CA LEU A 143 9.03 14.80 -9.31
C LEU A 143 9.75 14.05 -8.18
N ILE A 144 9.11 14.03 -7.03
CA ILE A 144 9.41 13.13 -5.91
C ILE A 144 8.22 12.19 -5.77
N SER A 145 8.48 10.87 -5.70
CA SER A 145 7.43 9.84 -5.47
C SER A 145 7.84 8.97 -4.29
N ILE A 146 7.14 9.13 -3.17
CA ILE A 146 7.37 8.42 -1.91
C ILE A 146 6.03 8.04 -1.32
N SER A 147 5.84 6.74 -1.04
CA SER A 147 4.61 6.21 -0.43
C SER A 147 4.36 6.79 0.96
N THR A 148 3.11 6.87 1.39
CA THR A 148 2.74 7.31 2.75
C THR A 148 3.23 6.35 3.84
N ALA A 149 3.32 5.06 3.50
CA ALA A 149 3.81 4.01 4.39
C ALA A 149 4.39 2.84 3.59
N SER A 150 5.31 2.10 4.18
CA SER A 150 5.75 0.82 3.63
C SER A 150 4.64 -0.23 3.77
N ASN A 151 4.19 -0.81 2.68
CA ASN A 151 3.23 -1.90 2.67
C ASN A 151 3.79 -3.19 3.29
N GLU A 152 5.10 -3.34 3.34
CA GLU A 152 5.78 -4.52 3.89
C GLU A 152 6.04 -4.36 5.39
N VAL A 153 6.87 -3.42 5.80
CA VAL A 153 7.27 -3.28 7.21
C VAL A 153 6.36 -2.35 8.02
N GLY A 154 5.40 -1.70 7.38
CA GLY A 154 4.38 -0.87 8.02
C GLY A 154 4.85 0.51 8.45
N THR A 155 6.11 0.89 8.28
CA THR A 155 6.63 2.20 8.71
C THR A 155 5.96 3.36 8.00
N LEU A 156 5.45 4.33 8.76
CA LEU A 156 4.88 5.57 8.24
C LEU A 156 6.01 6.51 7.79
N GLN A 157 5.81 7.15 6.63
CA GLN A 157 6.76 8.12 6.11
C GLN A 157 6.42 9.55 6.57
N PRO A 158 7.41 10.44 6.68
CA PRO A 158 7.23 11.83 7.10
C PRO A 158 6.65 12.66 5.94
N THR A 159 5.40 12.36 5.56
CA THR A 159 4.75 12.89 4.34
C THR A 159 4.62 14.42 4.38
N ALA A 160 4.33 14.99 5.55
CA ALA A 160 4.20 16.44 5.70
C ALA A 160 5.53 17.17 5.47
N GLU A 161 6.62 16.65 6.02
CA GLU A 161 7.96 17.20 5.83
C GLU A 161 8.42 17.04 4.38
N ILE A 162 8.14 15.89 3.74
CA ILE A 162 8.46 15.66 2.33
C ILE A 162 7.68 16.65 1.46
N SER A 163 6.39 16.83 1.74
CA SER A 163 5.54 17.80 1.03
C SER A 163 6.11 19.23 1.14
N LYS A 164 6.53 19.64 2.34
CA LYS A 164 7.13 20.95 2.57
C LYS A 164 8.41 21.13 1.77
N ILE A 165 9.31 20.14 1.80
CA ILE A 165 10.57 20.17 1.02
C ILE A 165 10.26 20.30 -0.48
N ALA A 166 9.32 19.50 -0.99
CA ALA A 166 8.93 19.52 -2.40
C ALA A 166 8.39 20.89 -2.82
N GLN A 167 7.52 21.50 -2.00
CA GLN A 167 6.97 22.83 -2.26
C GLN A 167 8.03 23.93 -2.25
N GLU A 168 8.92 23.94 -1.25
CA GLU A 168 10.02 24.92 -1.15
C GLU A 168 10.98 24.83 -2.36
N LYS A 169 11.11 23.65 -2.96
CA LYS A 169 11.93 23.41 -4.15
C LYS A 169 11.18 23.52 -5.47
N GLY A 170 9.87 23.72 -5.46
CA GLY A 170 9.05 23.80 -6.68
C GLY A 170 8.98 22.48 -7.46
N VAL A 171 9.12 21.35 -6.77
CA VAL A 171 9.09 19.98 -7.32
C VAL A 171 7.73 19.37 -7.01
N LEU A 172 7.14 18.62 -7.97
CA LEU A 172 5.89 17.88 -7.70
C LEU A 172 6.13 16.75 -6.71
N PHE A 173 5.16 16.56 -5.82
CA PHE A 173 5.14 15.44 -4.89
C PHE A 173 3.97 14.48 -5.18
N HIS A 174 4.34 13.24 -5.50
CA HIS A 174 3.44 12.09 -5.62
C HIS A 174 3.59 11.18 -4.41
N THR A 175 2.48 10.68 -3.90
CA THR A 175 2.48 9.63 -2.88
C THR A 175 1.54 8.48 -3.26
N ASP A 176 2.02 7.24 -3.06
CA ASP A 176 1.16 6.06 -3.06
C ASP A 176 0.60 5.88 -1.64
N ALA A 177 -0.71 6.07 -1.49
CA ALA A 177 -1.38 6.01 -0.18
C ALA A 177 -2.04 4.66 0.11
N VAL A 178 -1.94 3.71 -0.80
CA VAL A 178 -2.67 2.42 -0.78
C VAL A 178 -2.47 1.64 0.51
N ALA A 179 -1.23 1.59 1.03
CA ALA A 179 -0.96 0.85 2.26
C ALA A 179 -1.62 1.46 3.50
N SER A 180 -1.90 2.75 3.49
CA SER A 180 -2.36 3.52 4.66
C SER A 180 -3.82 3.97 4.58
N GLU A 181 -4.39 4.13 3.39
CA GLU A 181 -5.68 4.79 3.16
C GLU A 181 -6.87 4.20 3.91
N SER A 182 -6.81 2.93 4.31
CA SER A 182 -7.88 2.30 5.11
C SER A 182 -7.79 2.58 6.61
N VAL A 183 -6.65 3.07 7.11
CA VAL A 183 -6.36 3.13 8.56
C VAL A 183 -5.71 4.45 9.00
N ILE A 184 -5.23 5.28 8.08
CA ILE A 184 -4.67 6.59 8.34
C ILE A 184 -5.45 7.63 7.54
N PRO A 185 -5.99 8.68 8.16
CA PRO A 185 -6.70 9.74 7.43
C PRO A 185 -5.77 10.44 6.43
N ILE A 186 -6.32 10.75 5.27
CA ILE A 186 -5.65 11.56 4.25
C ILE A 186 -6.42 12.88 4.17
N ASP A 187 -5.73 13.99 4.38
CA ASP A 187 -6.28 15.33 4.22
C ASP A 187 -5.35 16.18 3.35
N VAL A 188 -5.75 16.39 2.09
CA VAL A 188 -4.94 17.14 1.12
C VAL A 188 -4.96 18.66 1.36
N GLN A 189 -5.82 19.14 2.27
CA GLN A 189 -5.83 20.55 2.67
C GLN A 189 -4.88 20.79 3.84
N GLU A 190 -4.68 19.79 4.71
CA GLU A 190 -3.72 19.84 5.81
C GLU A 190 -2.30 19.55 5.31
N VAL A 191 -2.12 18.49 4.52
CA VAL A 191 -0.84 18.14 3.89
C VAL A 191 -0.97 18.30 2.37
N PRO A 192 -0.46 19.40 1.80
CA PRO A 192 -0.65 19.72 0.39
C PRO A 192 0.22 18.84 -0.50
N ILE A 193 -0.34 17.75 -0.98
CA ILE A 193 0.26 16.80 -1.91
C ILE A 193 -0.24 17.11 -3.32
N ASP A 194 0.57 16.92 -4.34
CA ASP A 194 0.22 17.23 -5.72
C ASP A 194 -0.46 16.06 -6.44
N LEU A 195 -0.04 14.81 -6.15
CA LEU A 195 -0.62 13.60 -6.73
C LEU A 195 -0.73 12.51 -5.65
N ILE A 196 -1.89 11.83 -5.57
CA ILE A 196 -2.10 10.71 -4.66
C ILE A 196 -2.70 9.53 -5.41
N THR A 197 -2.08 8.37 -5.26
CA THR A 197 -2.63 7.09 -5.73
C THR A 197 -3.52 6.49 -4.65
N LEU A 198 -4.74 6.11 -5.03
CA LEU A 198 -5.75 5.44 -4.21
C LEU A 198 -6.22 4.13 -4.86
N SER A 199 -6.66 3.18 -4.05
CA SER A 199 -7.14 1.87 -4.49
C SER A 199 -8.46 1.48 -3.81
N SER A 200 -9.44 1.11 -4.60
CA SER A 200 -10.72 0.63 -4.07
C SER A 200 -10.58 -0.65 -3.24
N ASN A 201 -9.75 -1.58 -3.70
CA ASN A 201 -9.54 -2.89 -3.06
C ASN A 201 -9.00 -2.76 -1.63
N ASP A 202 -8.19 -1.76 -1.37
CA ASP A 202 -7.50 -1.59 -0.09
C ASP A 202 -8.36 -0.95 0.99
N ILE A 203 -9.53 -0.43 0.59
CA ILE A 203 -10.58 0.07 1.50
C ILE A 203 -11.86 -0.78 1.49
N TYR A 204 -11.74 -2.08 1.20
CA TYR A 204 -12.87 -3.03 1.13
C TYR A 204 -13.85 -2.77 -0.02
N GLY A 205 -13.42 -2.11 -1.07
CA GLY A 205 -14.13 -1.93 -2.33
C GLY A 205 -13.77 -3.00 -3.36
N PRO A 206 -14.37 -2.93 -4.58
CA PRO A 206 -14.09 -3.88 -5.65
C PRO A 206 -12.69 -3.73 -6.23
N ARG A 207 -12.11 -4.84 -6.67
CA ARG A 207 -10.90 -4.83 -7.52
C ARG A 207 -11.21 -4.28 -8.89
N GLY A 208 -10.19 -3.77 -9.57
CA GLY A 208 -10.34 -3.23 -10.93
C GLY A 208 -10.81 -1.78 -10.97
N VAL A 209 -10.71 -1.08 -9.84
CA VAL A 209 -10.94 0.36 -9.72
C VAL A 209 -9.93 0.99 -8.75
N GLY A 210 -9.44 2.16 -9.12
CA GLY A 210 -8.63 3.03 -8.28
C GLY A 210 -8.86 4.49 -8.67
N ALA A 211 -8.13 5.38 -8.06
CA ALA A 211 -8.15 6.79 -8.43
C ALA A 211 -6.76 7.42 -8.31
N LEU A 212 -6.54 8.42 -9.15
CA LEU A 212 -5.44 9.36 -9.04
C LEU A 212 -6.02 10.73 -8.66
N TYR A 213 -5.65 11.23 -7.50
CA TYR A 213 -5.87 12.64 -7.17
C TYR A 213 -4.82 13.50 -7.87
N LEU A 214 -5.26 14.58 -8.48
CA LEU A 214 -4.42 15.61 -9.10
C LEU A 214 -4.81 16.96 -8.51
N LYS A 215 -3.94 17.58 -7.74
CA LYS A 215 -4.12 18.92 -7.21
C LYS A 215 -4.42 19.91 -8.35
N LYS A 216 -5.32 20.83 -8.10
CA LYS A 216 -5.70 21.87 -9.09
C LYS A 216 -4.47 22.52 -9.72
N GLY A 217 -4.42 22.50 -11.06
CA GLY A 217 -3.30 23.04 -11.85
C GLY A 217 -2.24 22.01 -12.23
N VAL A 218 -2.16 20.87 -11.56
CA VAL A 218 -1.31 19.75 -11.96
C VAL A 218 -1.93 19.07 -13.16
N ARG A 219 -1.11 18.70 -14.14
CA ARG A 219 -1.53 17.98 -15.36
C ARG A 219 -0.56 16.85 -15.65
N VAL A 220 -1.10 15.75 -16.11
CA VAL A 220 -0.34 14.58 -16.56
C VAL A 220 -0.58 14.30 -18.05
N ASN A 221 0.36 13.73 -18.74
CA ASN A 221 0.11 13.21 -20.07
C ASN A 221 -0.59 11.85 -19.96
N PRO A 222 -1.62 11.57 -20.80
CA PRO A 222 -2.29 10.29 -20.77
C PRO A 222 -1.33 9.15 -21.11
N ILE A 223 -1.54 8.00 -20.46
CA ILE A 223 -0.84 6.74 -20.79
C ILE A 223 -1.76 5.78 -21.56
N ILE A 224 -3.07 5.94 -21.43
CA ILE A 224 -4.09 5.21 -22.19
C ILE A 224 -4.78 6.20 -23.11
N ILE A 225 -4.63 6.01 -24.42
CA ILE A 225 -5.16 6.88 -25.47
C ILE A 225 -6.45 6.27 -26.02
N GLY A 226 -7.50 7.10 -26.23
CA GLY A 226 -8.79 6.63 -26.75
C GLY A 226 -9.86 7.72 -26.81
N GLY A 227 -11.07 7.44 -26.36
CA GLY A 227 -12.26 8.28 -26.49
C GLY A 227 -12.32 9.55 -25.67
N GLY A 228 -11.28 9.88 -24.90
CA GLY A 228 -11.19 11.16 -24.18
C GLY A 228 -11.94 11.21 -22.83
N GLN A 229 -12.36 10.05 -22.29
CA GLN A 229 -12.93 9.95 -20.95
C GLN A 229 -11.97 10.51 -19.89
N GLU A 230 -12.44 10.73 -18.68
CA GLU A 230 -11.67 11.35 -17.60
C GLU A 230 -10.92 12.61 -18.08
N ARG A 231 -11.60 13.48 -18.80
CA ARG A 231 -11.08 14.75 -19.32
C ARG A 231 -9.86 14.59 -20.25
N GLY A 232 -9.80 13.47 -20.97
CA GLY A 232 -8.72 13.12 -21.90
C GLY A 232 -7.44 12.62 -21.23
N MET A 233 -7.42 12.49 -19.91
CA MET A 233 -6.25 11.98 -19.18
C MET A 233 -6.25 10.47 -19.00
N ARG A 234 -7.43 9.84 -19.04
CA ARG A 234 -7.57 8.40 -19.01
C ARG A 234 -8.75 7.94 -19.85
N SER A 235 -8.49 7.45 -21.02
CA SER A 235 -9.52 7.00 -21.96
C SER A 235 -10.01 5.59 -21.67
N GLY A 236 -11.20 5.26 -22.18
CA GLY A 236 -11.89 3.98 -22.02
C GLY A 236 -13.18 4.14 -21.23
N SER A 237 -14.20 3.35 -21.56
CA SER A 237 -15.50 3.40 -20.87
C SER A 237 -15.33 3.24 -19.37
N GLU A 238 -16.05 4.05 -18.63
CA GLU A 238 -15.99 4.06 -17.18
C GLU A 238 -16.60 2.80 -16.60
N ASN A 239 -15.93 2.20 -15.62
CA ASN A 239 -16.45 1.05 -14.87
C ASN A 239 -17.44 1.56 -13.80
N VAL A 240 -18.64 1.98 -14.24
CA VAL A 240 -19.64 2.59 -13.34
C VAL A 240 -19.94 1.73 -12.12
N PRO A 241 -20.22 0.41 -12.23
CA PRO A 241 -20.46 -0.41 -11.04
C PRO A 241 -19.28 -0.42 -10.08
N GLY A 242 -18.06 -0.54 -10.60
CA GLY A 242 -16.84 -0.53 -9.77
C GLY A 242 -16.59 0.83 -9.12
N ILE A 243 -16.83 1.93 -9.84
CA ILE A 243 -16.68 3.30 -9.33
C ILE A 243 -17.67 3.59 -8.20
N VAL A 244 -18.92 3.17 -8.35
CA VAL A 244 -19.93 3.24 -7.28
C VAL A 244 -19.49 2.44 -6.06
N GLY A 245 -18.97 1.24 -6.27
CA GLY A 245 -18.41 0.41 -5.21
C GLY A 245 -17.25 1.09 -4.47
N PHE A 246 -16.33 1.72 -5.23
CA PHE A 246 -15.24 2.48 -4.64
C PHE A 246 -15.74 3.66 -3.79
N ALA A 247 -16.66 4.44 -4.32
CA ALA A 247 -17.27 5.58 -3.62
C ALA A 247 -17.96 5.13 -2.32
N LYS A 248 -18.71 4.03 -2.36
CA LYS A 248 -19.34 3.46 -1.16
C LYS A 248 -18.33 2.94 -0.14
N ALA A 249 -17.26 2.31 -0.59
CA ALA A 249 -16.18 1.85 0.26
C ALA A 249 -15.47 3.06 0.93
N ALA A 250 -15.23 4.14 0.20
CA ALA A 250 -14.64 5.37 0.70
C ALA A 250 -15.51 6.03 1.79
N GLU A 251 -16.84 6.11 1.57
CA GLU A 251 -17.81 6.60 2.57
C GLU A 251 -17.75 5.79 3.87
N ILE A 252 -17.83 4.45 3.75
CA ILE A 252 -17.81 3.55 4.89
C ILE A 252 -16.48 3.66 5.64
N THR A 253 -15.37 3.61 4.90
CA THR A 253 -14.03 3.67 5.49
C THR A 253 -13.79 4.99 6.20
N LYS A 254 -14.15 6.13 5.61
CA LYS A 254 -14.02 7.43 6.28
C LYS A 254 -14.74 7.48 7.62
N LYS A 255 -15.94 6.88 7.69
CA LYS A 255 -16.77 6.86 8.90
C LYS A 255 -16.23 5.91 9.98
N GLU A 256 -15.76 4.73 9.57
CA GLU A 256 -15.42 3.63 10.48
C GLU A 256 -13.92 3.59 10.85
N MET A 257 -13.06 4.26 10.07
CA MET A 257 -11.61 4.27 10.21
C MET A 257 -11.11 4.54 11.64
N PRO A 258 -11.60 5.56 12.40
CA PRO A 258 -11.04 5.84 13.71
C PRO A 258 -11.19 4.66 14.69
N GLN A 259 -12.36 4.02 14.69
CA GLN A 259 -12.64 2.87 15.56
C GLN A 259 -11.92 1.61 15.08
N GLU A 260 -11.88 1.40 13.76
CA GLU A 260 -11.17 0.26 13.16
C GLU A 260 -9.67 0.34 13.41
N SER A 261 -9.05 1.50 13.20
CA SER A 261 -7.62 1.72 13.42
C SER A 261 -7.22 1.48 14.89
N GLU A 262 -8.01 1.96 15.85
CA GLU A 262 -7.72 1.73 17.27
C GLU A 262 -7.84 0.24 17.64
N LYS A 263 -8.90 -0.45 17.19
CA LYS A 263 -9.05 -1.90 17.35
C LYS A 263 -7.84 -2.65 16.80
N LEU A 264 -7.45 -2.33 15.56
CA LEU A 264 -6.35 -3.03 14.88
C LEU A 264 -5.02 -2.76 15.58
N LYS A 265 -4.80 -1.55 16.07
CA LYS A 265 -3.61 -1.19 16.85
C LYS A 265 -3.50 -2.03 18.11
N ILE A 266 -4.59 -2.17 18.89
CA ILE A 266 -4.62 -3.00 20.11
C ILE A 266 -4.25 -4.46 19.78
N LEU A 267 -4.86 -5.04 18.74
CA LEU A 267 -4.58 -6.41 18.32
C LEU A 267 -3.14 -6.60 17.84
N ARG A 268 -2.63 -5.64 17.04
CA ARG A 268 -1.25 -5.62 16.56
C ARG A 268 -0.25 -5.55 17.72
N ASP A 269 -0.48 -4.65 18.67
CA ASP A 269 0.44 -4.44 19.80
C ASP A 269 0.46 -5.67 20.71
N LYS A 270 -0.72 -6.31 20.95
CA LYS A 270 -0.80 -7.62 21.61
C LYS A 270 0.04 -8.67 20.89
N LEU A 271 -0.10 -8.76 19.56
CA LEU A 271 0.66 -9.71 18.74
C LEU A 271 2.16 -9.46 18.84
N ILE A 272 2.59 -8.22 18.60
CA ILE A 272 4.02 -7.84 18.62
C ILE A 272 4.64 -8.17 19.98
N LYS A 273 4.02 -7.72 21.06
CA LYS A 273 4.52 -7.95 22.41
C LYS A 273 4.70 -9.45 22.68
N ASN A 274 3.67 -10.25 22.45
CA ASN A 274 3.73 -11.68 22.76
C ASN A 274 4.76 -12.42 21.90
N VAL A 275 4.86 -12.13 20.59
CA VAL A 275 5.87 -12.76 19.73
C VAL A 275 7.29 -12.47 20.22
N LEU A 276 7.58 -11.20 20.54
CA LEU A 276 8.93 -10.81 20.99
C LEU A 276 9.26 -11.37 22.38
N ASP A 277 8.28 -11.49 23.27
CA ASP A 277 8.48 -12.02 24.63
C ASP A 277 8.62 -13.55 24.65
N THR A 278 7.94 -14.27 23.76
CA THR A 278 7.84 -15.75 23.84
C THR A 278 8.75 -16.49 22.88
N ILE A 279 9.14 -15.87 21.76
CA ILE A 279 9.96 -16.53 20.74
C ILE A 279 11.37 -15.94 20.75
N PRO A 280 12.37 -16.65 21.30
CA PRO A 280 13.76 -16.16 21.30
C PRO A 280 14.26 -15.88 19.88
N LYS A 281 15.11 -14.86 19.70
CA LYS A 281 15.64 -14.51 18.38
C LYS A 281 14.55 -14.22 17.34
N SER A 282 13.46 -13.59 17.79
CA SER A 282 12.49 -12.92 16.96
C SER A 282 12.74 -11.41 16.97
N HIS A 283 12.46 -10.75 15.89
CA HIS A 283 12.67 -9.31 15.73
C HIS A 283 11.48 -8.68 15.00
N LEU A 284 11.13 -7.46 15.38
CA LEU A 284 10.17 -6.64 14.66
C LEU A 284 10.89 -5.83 13.59
N ASN A 285 10.44 -5.91 12.34
CA ASN A 285 10.90 -5.03 11.28
C ASN A 285 10.01 -3.79 11.18
N GLY A 286 10.61 -2.67 10.77
CA GLY A 286 9.93 -1.38 10.72
C GLY A 286 9.97 -0.62 12.05
N HIS A 287 9.39 0.59 12.04
CA HIS A 287 9.36 1.46 13.22
C HIS A 287 8.42 0.91 14.29
N GLN A 288 8.76 1.04 15.56
CA GLN A 288 7.96 0.48 16.66
C GLN A 288 6.64 1.23 16.86
N GLU A 289 6.65 2.54 16.80
CA GLU A 289 5.52 3.43 17.07
C GLU A 289 4.91 4.01 15.79
N ASP A 290 5.75 4.64 14.94
CA ASP A 290 5.33 5.24 13.67
C ASP A 290 5.06 4.14 12.63
N ARG A 291 4.01 3.35 12.83
CA ARG A 291 3.65 2.24 11.96
C ARG A 291 2.15 2.10 11.74
N LEU A 292 1.79 1.48 10.63
CA LEU A 292 0.41 1.14 10.30
C LEU A 292 -0.24 0.31 11.42
N PRO A 293 -1.46 0.67 11.87
CA PRO A 293 -2.16 -0.03 12.95
C PRO A 293 -2.41 -1.52 12.68
N HIS A 294 -2.46 -1.93 11.43
CA HIS A 294 -2.81 -3.28 11.02
C HIS A 294 -1.61 -4.15 10.61
N ASN A 295 -0.38 -3.63 10.66
CA ASN A 295 0.81 -4.31 10.15
C ASN A 295 1.75 -4.74 11.27
N ALA A 296 2.12 -6.02 11.28
CA ALA A 296 3.19 -6.56 12.10
C ALA A 296 4.09 -7.43 11.21
N HIS A 297 5.31 -6.95 10.97
CA HIS A 297 6.30 -7.67 10.17
C HIS A 297 7.44 -8.15 11.05
N PHE A 298 7.59 -9.48 11.15
CA PHE A 298 8.62 -10.13 11.96
C PHE A 298 9.71 -10.74 11.10
N ARG A 299 10.86 -10.98 11.71
CA ARG A 299 11.83 -11.96 11.25
C ARG A 299 12.24 -12.86 12.39
N PHE A 300 12.55 -14.11 12.05
CA PHE A 300 13.00 -15.14 12.97
C PHE A 300 14.34 -15.68 12.48
N ASP A 301 15.39 -15.55 13.31
CA ASP A 301 16.70 -16.05 12.93
C ASP A 301 16.66 -17.58 12.71
N TYR A 302 17.46 -18.05 11.75
CA TYR A 302 17.72 -19.46 11.44
C TYR A 302 16.58 -20.26 10.81
N ILE A 303 15.55 -19.59 10.28
CA ILE A 303 14.46 -20.24 9.53
C ILE A 303 14.20 -19.51 8.22
N GLU A 304 13.43 -20.16 7.34
CA GLU A 304 12.88 -19.54 6.12
C GLU A 304 11.40 -19.21 6.30
N GLY A 305 11.01 -17.99 5.94
CA GLY A 305 9.64 -17.50 6.05
C GLY A 305 8.64 -18.28 5.20
N GLU A 306 9.03 -18.72 3.99
CA GLU A 306 8.17 -19.57 3.15
C GLU A 306 7.83 -20.90 3.83
N SER A 307 8.82 -21.54 4.44
CA SER A 307 8.61 -22.75 5.24
C SER A 307 7.68 -22.49 6.42
N LEU A 308 7.81 -21.32 7.08
CA LEU A 308 6.92 -20.94 8.18
C LEU A 308 5.47 -20.77 7.69
N ILE A 309 5.24 -20.09 6.55
CA ILE A 309 3.91 -19.93 5.98
C ILE A 309 3.28 -21.26 5.62
N LEU A 310 4.05 -22.20 5.07
CA LEU A 310 3.55 -23.53 4.75
C LEU A 310 3.13 -24.29 6.02
N THR A 311 3.88 -24.17 7.13
CA THR A 311 3.48 -24.79 8.40
C THR A 311 2.25 -24.10 9.02
N LEU A 312 2.13 -22.77 8.94
CA LEU A 312 0.93 -22.05 9.39
C LEU A 312 -0.31 -22.44 8.57
N LYS A 313 -0.16 -22.69 7.27
CA LYS A 313 -1.24 -23.20 6.41
C LYS A 313 -1.80 -24.55 6.90
N GLU A 314 -0.97 -25.45 7.45
CA GLU A 314 -1.41 -26.72 8.07
C GLU A 314 -2.38 -26.47 9.23
N HIS A 315 -2.29 -25.29 9.88
CA HIS A 315 -3.16 -24.84 10.96
C HIS A 315 -4.32 -23.93 10.51
N ASN A 316 -4.57 -23.85 9.19
CA ASN A 316 -5.56 -22.96 8.58
C ASN A 316 -5.34 -21.45 8.89
N ILE A 317 -4.08 -21.02 9.02
CA ILE A 317 -3.69 -19.62 9.18
C ILE A 317 -3.03 -19.13 7.89
N ALA A 318 -3.59 -18.09 7.29
CA ALA A 318 -3.06 -17.43 6.09
C ALA A 318 -2.29 -16.17 6.48
N ALA A 319 -1.01 -16.10 6.14
CA ALA A 319 -0.11 -14.96 6.32
C ALA A 319 0.85 -14.88 5.13
N ALA A 320 1.73 -13.88 5.07
CA ALA A 320 2.68 -13.68 3.97
C ALA A 320 4.13 -13.57 4.46
N THR A 321 5.10 -13.61 3.55
CA THR A 321 6.52 -13.34 3.87
C THR A 321 6.90 -11.85 3.69
N GLY A 322 5.98 -11.01 3.24
CA GLY A 322 6.28 -9.62 2.85
C GLY A 322 6.83 -9.51 1.42
N SER A 323 7.56 -10.48 0.93
CA SER A 323 8.08 -10.53 -0.45
C SER A 323 7.16 -11.22 -1.46
N ALA A 324 5.86 -11.31 -1.17
CA ALA A 324 4.88 -12.06 -1.97
C ALA A 324 4.85 -11.70 -3.47
N CYS A 325 5.25 -10.49 -3.85
CA CYS A 325 5.34 -10.06 -5.25
C CYS A 325 6.62 -10.55 -5.96
N SER A 326 7.64 -10.99 -5.23
CA SER A 326 8.90 -11.57 -5.75
C SER A 326 9.00 -13.09 -5.54
N SER A 327 7.94 -13.74 -5.08
CA SER A 327 7.91 -15.18 -4.75
C SER A 327 8.21 -16.14 -5.92
N LYS A 328 8.38 -15.62 -7.15
CA LYS A 328 8.89 -16.37 -8.30
C LYS A 328 10.41 -16.37 -8.41
N THR A 329 11.09 -15.48 -7.70
CA THR A 329 12.55 -15.42 -7.60
C THR A 329 12.89 -15.56 -6.13
N LEU A 330 13.80 -16.48 -5.78
CA LEU A 330 14.29 -16.69 -4.40
C LEU A 330 15.09 -15.48 -3.87
N GLU A 331 14.77 -14.27 -4.33
CA GLU A 331 15.44 -13.04 -3.91
C GLU A 331 14.83 -12.52 -2.61
N PRO A 332 15.65 -12.06 -1.66
CA PRO A 332 15.17 -11.46 -0.43
C PRO A 332 14.42 -10.14 -0.71
N SER A 333 13.59 -9.72 0.23
CA SER A 333 12.86 -8.46 0.15
C SER A 333 13.80 -7.27 -0.10
N HIS A 334 13.56 -6.52 -1.17
CA HIS A 334 14.29 -5.28 -1.46
C HIS A 334 14.14 -4.25 -0.33
N THR A 335 12.99 -4.23 0.34
CA THR A 335 12.73 -3.35 1.50
C THR A 335 13.65 -3.69 2.66
N LEU A 336 13.76 -4.96 3.03
CA LEU A 336 14.61 -5.38 4.13
C LEU A 336 16.10 -5.17 3.83
N ILE A 337 16.53 -5.41 2.58
CA ILE A 337 17.89 -5.11 2.14
C ILE A 337 18.18 -3.61 2.19
N ALA A 338 17.26 -2.77 1.73
CA ALA A 338 17.38 -1.30 1.80
C ALA A 338 17.47 -0.79 3.25
N MET A 339 16.85 -1.49 4.20
CA MET A 339 16.95 -1.22 5.65
C MET A 339 18.28 -1.67 6.26
N GLY A 340 19.14 -2.36 5.50
CA GLY A 340 20.47 -2.82 5.91
C GLY A 340 20.52 -4.23 6.50
N LEU A 341 19.48 -5.04 6.34
CA LEU A 341 19.49 -6.43 6.74
C LEU A 341 20.33 -7.28 5.78
N LEU A 342 20.99 -8.30 6.31
CA LEU A 342 21.67 -9.30 5.50
C LEU A 342 20.64 -10.19 4.79
N HIS A 343 21.06 -10.82 3.67
CA HIS A 343 20.21 -11.74 2.92
C HIS A 343 19.61 -12.84 3.79
N GLU A 344 20.43 -13.45 4.64
CA GLU A 344 20.03 -14.52 5.57
C GLU A 344 18.97 -14.06 6.58
N GLU A 345 19.09 -12.82 7.07
CA GLU A 345 18.12 -12.22 8.00
C GLU A 345 16.78 -11.92 7.32
N ALA A 346 16.83 -11.47 6.07
CA ALA A 346 15.64 -11.10 5.30
C ALA A 346 14.79 -12.34 4.92
N HIS A 347 15.38 -13.51 4.78
CA HIS A 347 14.67 -14.75 4.45
C HIS A 347 13.75 -15.26 5.56
N GLY A 348 14.03 -14.98 6.83
CA GLY A 348 13.24 -15.44 7.97
C GLY A 348 11.97 -14.63 8.25
N SER A 349 11.42 -13.92 7.27
CA SER A 349 10.36 -12.95 7.48
C SER A 349 8.94 -13.54 7.50
N LEU A 350 8.07 -12.93 8.31
CA LEU A 350 6.63 -13.19 8.41
C LEU A 350 5.89 -11.85 8.48
N LEU A 351 5.04 -11.58 7.51
CA LEU A 351 4.11 -10.46 7.51
C LEU A 351 2.73 -10.92 7.99
N VAL A 352 2.25 -10.32 9.05
CA VAL A 352 0.89 -10.46 9.58
C VAL A 352 0.17 -9.14 9.37
N SER A 353 -0.83 -9.12 8.50
CA SER A 353 -1.64 -7.94 8.25
C SER A 353 -3.10 -8.18 8.64
N LEU A 354 -3.56 -7.37 9.60
CA LEU A 354 -4.88 -7.46 10.19
C LEU A 354 -5.92 -6.74 9.32
N GLY A 355 -7.19 -7.08 9.48
CA GLY A 355 -8.27 -6.41 8.76
C GLY A 355 -9.53 -6.26 9.63
N ARG A 356 -10.55 -5.63 9.04
CA ARG A 356 -11.85 -5.35 9.69
C ARG A 356 -12.46 -6.58 10.38
N THR A 357 -12.31 -7.75 9.78
CA THR A 357 -12.87 -9.02 10.27
C THR A 357 -11.96 -9.73 11.27
N THR A 358 -10.73 -9.28 11.48
CA THR A 358 -9.80 -9.90 12.43
C THR A 358 -10.32 -9.75 13.85
N ARG A 359 -10.32 -10.85 14.60
CA ARG A 359 -10.77 -10.94 16.00
C ARG A 359 -9.59 -11.24 16.92
N GLU A 360 -9.74 -10.97 18.18
CA GLU A 360 -8.73 -11.30 19.18
C GLU A 360 -8.44 -12.81 19.23
N THR A 361 -9.46 -13.65 19.10
CA THR A 361 -9.30 -15.12 19.01
C THR A 361 -8.45 -15.59 17.84
N ASP A 362 -8.39 -14.82 16.75
CA ASP A 362 -7.56 -15.15 15.61
C ASP A 362 -6.07 -14.88 15.93
N ILE A 363 -5.80 -13.81 16.69
CA ILE A 363 -4.47 -13.48 17.22
C ILE A 363 -4.03 -14.51 18.27
N ASP A 364 -4.91 -14.87 19.20
CA ASP A 364 -4.63 -15.86 20.22
C ASP A 364 -4.27 -17.21 19.60
N ARG A 365 -4.98 -17.63 18.57
CA ARG A 365 -4.66 -18.87 17.84
C ARG A 365 -3.31 -18.80 17.12
N LEU A 366 -2.96 -17.67 16.50
CA LEU A 366 -1.64 -17.49 15.92
C LEU A 366 -0.55 -17.59 17.01
N LEU A 367 -0.74 -16.92 18.14
CA LEU A 367 0.20 -16.92 19.27
C LEU A 367 0.38 -18.31 19.91
N GLU A 368 -0.65 -19.15 19.89
CA GLU A 368 -0.59 -20.54 20.32
C GLU A 368 0.26 -21.41 19.38
N VAL A 369 0.10 -21.22 18.06
CA VAL A 369 0.72 -22.08 17.02
C VAL A 369 2.15 -21.64 16.70
N LEU A 370 2.38 -20.35 16.57
CA LEU A 370 3.61 -19.79 15.99
C LEU A 370 4.89 -20.22 16.71
N PRO A 371 4.97 -20.23 18.06
CA PRO A 371 6.20 -20.64 18.78
C PRO A 371 6.62 -22.06 18.46
N ASP A 372 5.67 -22.99 18.38
CA ASP A 372 5.96 -24.40 18.09
C ASP A 372 6.44 -24.59 16.64
N GLN A 373 5.86 -23.85 15.69
CA GLN A 373 6.29 -23.91 14.28
C GLN A 373 7.71 -23.35 14.11
N VAL A 374 8.03 -22.22 14.73
CA VAL A 374 9.38 -21.64 14.70
C VAL A 374 10.38 -22.61 15.35
N LYS A 375 10.04 -23.20 16.50
CA LYS A 375 10.87 -24.21 17.18
C LYS A 375 11.10 -25.45 16.28
N ARG A 376 10.05 -25.95 15.63
CA ARG A 376 10.12 -27.09 14.69
C ARG A 376 11.09 -26.81 13.54
N LEU A 377 10.95 -25.63 12.88
CA LEU A 377 11.80 -25.26 11.76
C LEU A 377 13.26 -25.07 12.18
N ARG A 378 13.52 -24.46 13.33
CA ARG A 378 14.88 -24.32 13.89
C ARG A 378 15.55 -25.66 14.17
N LYS A 379 14.81 -26.68 14.61
CA LYS A 379 15.35 -28.04 14.79
C LYS A 379 15.78 -28.70 13.48
N LEU A 380 15.17 -28.31 12.36
CA LEU A 380 15.49 -28.82 11.03
C LEU A 380 16.59 -27.98 10.33
N SER A 381 16.82 -26.76 10.77
CA SER A 381 17.81 -25.87 10.18
C SER A 381 19.23 -26.19 10.66
N PRO A 382 20.17 -26.41 9.75
CA PRO A 382 21.59 -26.64 10.12
C PRO A 382 22.26 -25.37 10.64
N LEU A 383 21.63 -24.20 10.47
CA LEU A 383 22.17 -22.92 10.92
C LEU A 383 21.84 -22.59 12.37
N THR A 384 20.94 -23.37 13.01
CA THR A 384 20.52 -23.09 14.38
C THR A 384 21.62 -23.44 15.38
N PRO A 385 22.07 -22.49 16.23
CA PRO A 385 23.07 -22.74 17.25
C PRO A 385 22.61 -23.78 18.27
N SER A 386 23.53 -24.64 18.72
CA SER A 386 23.24 -25.75 19.65
C SER A 386 22.76 -25.27 21.03
N ASP A 387 23.22 -24.11 21.49
CA ASP A 387 22.77 -23.51 22.75
C ASP A 387 21.30 -23.05 22.69
N LEU A 388 20.84 -22.58 21.54
CA LEU A 388 19.43 -22.26 21.31
C LEU A 388 18.56 -23.52 21.29
N LEU A 389 19.06 -24.62 20.69
CA LEU A 389 18.35 -25.89 20.67
C LEU A 389 18.21 -26.49 22.08
N LYS A 390 19.26 -26.43 22.92
CA LYS A 390 19.21 -26.86 24.33
C LYS A 390 18.14 -26.10 25.13
N LYS A 391 18.01 -24.80 24.97
CA LYS A 391 16.95 -24.02 25.64
C LYS A 391 15.53 -24.51 25.33
N TYR A 392 15.32 -25.08 24.14
CA TYR A 392 14.03 -25.68 23.77
C TYR A 392 13.78 -27.07 24.41
N GLU A 393 14.78 -27.70 24.95
CA GLU A 393 14.67 -28.99 25.64
C GLU A 393 14.44 -28.82 27.15
N GLU A 394 14.95 -27.73 27.73
CA GLU A 394 14.81 -27.38 29.15
C GLU A 394 13.43 -26.87 29.55
N VAL A 395 12.66 -26.36 28.60
CA VAL A 395 11.26 -25.89 28.79
C VAL A 395 10.32 -27.06 28.48
N LYS A 396 10.21 -27.99 29.43
CA LYS A 396 9.19 -29.05 29.45
C LYS A 396 8.26 -28.86 30.64
#